data_5890db3bcb48add5008530eb05d2a16b
#
_entry.id   5890db3bcb48add5008530eb05d2a16b
#
_cell.length_a   1.000
_cell.length_b   1.000
_cell.length_c   1.000
_cell.angle_alpha   90.00
_cell.angle_beta   90.00
_cell.angle_gamma   90.00
#
_symmetry.space_group_name_H-M   'P 1'
#
loop_
_entity.id
_entity.type
_entity.pdbx_description
1 polymer ?
#
loop_
_entity_poly.entity_id
_entity_poly.type
_entity_poly.pdbx_seq_one_letter_code
_entity_poly.pdbx_strand_id
1 'polypeptide(L)'
;MSTFMANKGNIERKWYVIDAAGKPMGKTAVVAADLLRGKRKVTYTPHADCGDNVIIINASKAILTGNKMEQKYYRTHSGWVGGLKETKYRILMQEKPELAMRVAVRGMMPRNTVTKDSLKRLHIYAGEAHEQQAQKPEAYEV
;
A
#
# COMPACT_ATOMS: atom_id res chain seq x y z
N MET A 1 -30.58 6.04 22.41
CA MET A 1 -29.91 5.78 21.10
C MET A 1 -28.42 5.68 21.33
N SER A 2 -27.80 4.57 20.94
CA SER A 2 -26.34 4.44 20.99
C SER A 2 -25.77 4.59 19.58
N THR A 3 -24.71 5.36 19.42
CA THR A 3 -23.96 5.47 18.17
C THR A 3 -22.96 4.32 18.06
N PHE A 4 -22.65 3.89 16.83
CA PHE A 4 -21.64 2.87 16.60
C PHE A 4 -20.26 3.41 17.00
N MET A 5 -19.53 2.65 17.83
CA MET A 5 -18.14 2.91 18.16
C MET A 5 -17.28 1.74 17.71
N ALA A 6 -16.31 2.02 16.84
CA ALA A 6 -15.41 1.00 16.34
C ALA A 6 -14.45 0.51 17.43
N ASN A 7 -14.46 -0.80 17.67
CA ASN A 7 -13.59 -1.50 18.61
C ASN A 7 -12.95 -2.71 17.92
N LYS A 8 -11.88 -3.24 18.48
CA LYS A 8 -11.20 -4.43 17.92
C LYS A 8 -12.12 -5.64 17.75
N GLY A 9 -13.18 -5.74 18.56
CA GLY A 9 -14.12 -6.87 18.52
C GLY A 9 -15.30 -6.71 17.56
N ASN A 10 -15.57 -5.50 17.06
CA ASN A 10 -16.74 -5.24 16.20
C ASN A 10 -16.36 -4.78 14.77
N ILE A 11 -15.07 -4.80 14.43
CA ILE A 11 -14.59 -4.46 13.10
C ILE A 11 -14.43 -5.73 12.27
N GLU A 12 -15.24 -5.84 11.22
CA GLU A 12 -15.08 -6.89 10.21
C GLU A 12 -14.04 -6.48 9.20
N ARG A 13 -13.09 -7.38 8.90
CA ARG A 13 -12.01 -7.17 7.93
C ARG A 13 -12.17 -8.10 6.75
N LYS A 14 -12.17 -7.53 5.56
CA LYS A 14 -12.16 -8.27 4.31
C LYS A 14 -10.75 -8.31 3.71
N TRP A 15 -10.57 -9.20 2.75
CA TRP A 15 -9.36 -9.32 1.97
C TRP A 15 -9.63 -8.89 0.54
N TYR A 16 -8.81 -7.99 0.03
CA TYR A 16 -8.89 -7.49 -1.33
C TYR A 16 -7.60 -7.74 -2.08
N VAL A 17 -7.70 -8.16 -3.34
CA VAL A 17 -6.57 -8.24 -4.26
C VAL A 17 -6.68 -7.16 -5.32
N ILE A 18 -5.60 -6.43 -5.54
CA ILE A 18 -5.49 -5.37 -6.53
C ILE A 18 -4.42 -5.77 -7.54
N ASP A 19 -4.77 -5.80 -8.81
CA ASP A 19 -3.80 -6.01 -9.88
C ASP A 19 -3.23 -4.66 -10.34
N ALA A 20 -1.91 -4.51 -10.22
CA ALA A 20 -1.17 -3.31 -10.61
C ALA A 20 -0.66 -3.36 -12.06
N ALA A 21 -0.84 -4.49 -12.78
CA ALA A 21 -0.35 -4.64 -14.14
C ALA A 21 -0.95 -3.60 -15.09
N GLY A 22 -0.10 -2.85 -15.79
CA GLY A 22 -0.53 -1.83 -16.75
C GLY A 22 -1.21 -0.60 -16.15
N LYS A 23 -1.28 -0.50 -14.81
CA LYS A 23 -1.92 0.63 -14.13
C LYS A 23 -0.87 1.58 -13.55
N PRO A 24 -1.17 2.89 -13.47
CA PRO A 24 -0.27 3.83 -12.81
C PRO A 24 -0.06 3.46 -11.33
N MET A 25 1.19 3.38 -10.91
CA MET A 25 1.55 3.06 -9.52
C MET A 25 0.83 3.96 -8.51
N GLY A 26 0.71 5.26 -8.80
CA GLY A 26 0.04 6.23 -7.92
C GLY A 26 -1.44 5.92 -7.73
N LYS A 27 -2.18 5.58 -8.77
CA LYS A 27 -3.61 5.23 -8.67
C LYS A 27 -3.81 3.95 -7.86
N THR A 28 -3.02 2.91 -8.13
CA THR A 28 -3.03 1.67 -7.35
C THR A 28 -2.77 1.94 -5.87
N ALA A 29 -1.78 2.78 -5.57
CA ALA A 29 -1.42 3.14 -4.20
C ALA A 29 -2.52 3.93 -3.47
N VAL A 30 -3.27 4.81 -4.15
CA VAL A 30 -4.42 5.54 -3.57
C VAL A 30 -5.50 4.57 -3.14
N VAL A 31 -5.89 3.66 -4.04
CA VAL A 31 -6.95 2.67 -3.75
C VAL A 31 -6.53 1.77 -2.58
N ALA A 32 -5.28 1.28 -2.59
CA ALA A 32 -4.74 0.47 -1.49
C ALA A 32 -4.75 1.23 -0.15
N ALA A 33 -4.36 2.51 -0.14
CA ALA A 33 -4.37 3.34 1.05
C ALA A 33 -5.78 3.57 1.59
N ASP A 34 -6.77 3.80 0.73
CA ASP A 34 -8.18 3.97 1.12
C ASP A 34 -8.75 2.70 1.76
N LEU A 35 -8.46 1.53 1.18
CA LEU A 35 -8.88 0.24 1.73
C LEU A 35 -8.21 -0.06 3.08
N LEU A 36 -6.90 0.17 3.19
CA LEU A 36 -6.13 -0.03 4.43
C LEU A 36 -6.62 0.87 5.57
N ARG A 37 -7.04 2.08 5.28
CA ARG A 37 -7.64 3.01 6.26
C ARG A 37 -9.09 2.69 6.58
N GLY A 38 -9.78 1.97 5.70
CA GLY A 38 -11.22 1.75 5.81
C GLY A 38 -12.07 2.96 5.47
N LYS A 39 -11.55 3.92 4.70
CA LYS A 39 -12.24 5.15 4.31
C LYS A 39 -13.56 4.92 3.58
N ARG A 40 -13.67 3.78 2.89
CA ARG A 40 -14.86 3.42 2.12
C ARG A 40 -15.93 2.71 2.95
N LYS A 41 -15.65 2.40 4.20
CA LYS A 41 -16.61 1.80 5.13
C LYS A 41 -17.49 2.86 5.76
N VAL A 42 -18.78 2.55 5.90
CA VAL A 42 -19.75 3.39 6.63
C VAL A 42 -19.35 3.52 8.11
N THR A 43 -18.70 2.51 8.66
CA THR A 43 -18.24 2.45 10.05
C THR A 43 -16.87 3.09 10.29
N TYR A 44 -16.32 3.81 9.31
CA TYR A 44 -15.02 4.47 9.43
C TYR A 44 -14.98 5.45 10.59
N THR A 45 -13.98 5.28 11.45
CA THR A 45 -13.67 6.20 12.56
C THR A 45 -12.18 6.52 12.56
N PRO A 46 -11.77 7.81 12.63
CA PRO A 46 -10.37 8.21 12.52
C PRO A 46 -9.46 7.71 13.66
N HIS A 47 -10.02 7.47 14.85
CA HIS A 47 -9.26 7.06 16.03
C HIS A 47 -9.00 5.55 16.09
N ALA A 48 -9.73 4.77 15.32
CA ALA A 48 -9.64 3.31 15.32
C ALA A 48 -9.15 2.79 13.96
N ASP A 49 -8.50 1.64 13.98
CA ASP A 49 -8.05 0.95 12.78
C ASP A 49 -9.18 0.11 12.17
N CYS A 50 -9.97 0.72 11.29
CA CYS A 50 -11.14 0.10 10.64
C CYS A 50 -10.83 -0.55 9.28
N GLY A 51 -9.58 -0.53 8.81
CA GLY A 51 -9.22 -0.94 7.46
C GLY A 51 -9.26 -2.44 7.21
N ASP A 52 -9.15 -2.78 5.94
CA ASP A 52 -9.14 -4.13 5.42
C ASP A 52 -7.71 -4.63 5.14
N ASN A 53 -7.59 -5.90 4.76
CA ASN A 53 -6.33 -6.47 4.29
C ASN A 53 -6.24 -6.26 2.78
N VAL A 54 -5.08 -5.84 2.30
CA VAL A 54 -4.86 -5.54 0.88
C VAL A 54 -3.67 -6.32 0.35
N ILE A 55 -3.88 -6.98 -0.77
CA ILE A 55 -2.85 -7.67 -1.54
C ILE A 55 -2.69 -6.93 -2.86
N ILE A 56 -1.46 -6.53 -3.20
CA ILE A 56 -1.12 -5.97 -4.51
C ILE A 56 -0.29 -6.99 -5.26
N ILE A 57 -0.74 -7.38 -6.43
CA ILE A 57 -0.03 -8.29 -7.33
C ILE A 57 0.52 -7.54 -8.54
N ASN A 58 1.47 -8.15 -9.24
CA ASN A 58 2.10 -7.58 -10.43
C ASN A 58 2.75 -6.20 -10.21
N ALA A 59 3.33 -5.95 -9.03
CA ALA A 59 3.97 -4.66 -8.74
C ALA A 59 5.10 -4.31 -9.71
N SER A 60 5.80 -5.30 -10.28
CA SER A 60 6.84 -5.10 -11.30
C SER A 60 6.31 -4.55 -12.63
N LYS A 61 5.03 -4.82 -12.95
CA LYS A 61 4.36 -4.37 -14.17
C LYS A 61 3.61 -3.05 -14.00
N ALA A 62 3.69 -2.42 -12.84
CA ALA A 62 3.09 -1.10 -12.59
C ALA A 62 3.80 -0.02 -13.40
N ILE A 63 3.02 0.94 -13.93
CA ILE A 63 3.54 2.00 -14.79
C ILE A 63 3.88 3.23 -13.97
N LEU A 64 5.05 3.80 -14.23
CA LEU A 64 5.43 5.13 -13.78
C LEU A 64 5.25 6.13 -14.93
N THR A 65 4.37 7.10 -14.77
CA THR A 65 4.05 8.08 -15.79
C THR A 65 5.15 9.13 -15.97
N GLY A 66 5.28 9.66 -17.19
CA GLY A 66 6.28 10.67 -17.53
C GLY A 66 7.70 10.12 -17.43
N ASN A 67 8.66 10.99 -17.07
CA ASN A 67 10.09 10.63 -17.02
C ASN A 67 10.54 10.20 -15.59
N LYS A 68 9.63 9.67 -14.77
CA LYS A 68 9.92 9.29 -13.37
C LYS A 68 10.95 8.15 -13.26
N MET A 69 11.01 7.27 -14.24
CA MET A 69 11.99 6.17 -14.25
C MET A 69 13.42 6.69 -14.18
N GLU A 70 13.72 7.80 -14.85
CA GLU A 70 15.05 8.39 -14.90
C GLU A 70 15.28 9.52 -13.88
N GLN A 71 14.23 10.28 -13.56
CA GLN A 71 14.36 11.49 -12.73
C GLN A 71 14.00 11.27 -11.26
N LYS A 72 13.19 10.25 -10.94
CA LYS A 72 12.79 9.98 -9.56
C LYS A 72 13.82 9.12 -8.85
N TYR A 73 14.17 9.52 -7.62
CA TYR A 73 15.11 8.79 -6.76
C TYR A 73 14.43 8.30 -5.48
N TYR A 74 14.76 7.09 -5.07
CA TYR A 74 14.54 6.60 -3.73
C TYR A 74 15.75 6.98 -2.88
N ARG A 75 15.54 7.81 -1.87
CA ARG A 75 16.59 8.35 -1.01
C ARG A 75 16.51 7.82 0.39
N THR A 76 17.65 7.40 0.92
CA THR A 76 17.82 7.02 2.31
C THR A 76 19.05 7.69 2.88
N HIS A 77 19.07 7.95 4.18
CA HIS A 77 20.19 8.56 4.87
C HIS A 77 20.53 7.77 6.13
N SER A 78 21.80 7.46 6.35
CA SER A 78 22.26 6.67 7.50
C SER A 78 22.33 7.45 8.82
N GLY A 79 22.24 8.79 8.76
CA GLY A 79 22.45 9.68 9.91
C GLY A 79 23.89 10.16 10.09
N TRP A 80 24.83 9.63 9.33
CA TRP A 80 26.24 10.05 9.34
C TRP A 80 26.54 11.03 8.21
N VAL A 81 27.60 11.81 8.37
CA VAL A 81 28.09 12.72 7.31
C VAL A 81 28.39 11.91 6.05
N GLY A 82 27.86 12.35 4.89
CA GLY A 82 28.01 11.63 3.61
C GLY A 82 27.19 10.36 3.48
N GLY A 83 26.23 10.10 4.39
CA GLY A 83 25.40 8.88 4.41
C GLY A 83 24.17 8.89 3.50
N LEU A 84 24.03 9.85 2.59
CA LEU A 84 22.94 9.89 1.62
C LEU A 84 23.13 8.79 0.56
N LYS A 85 22.10 7.95 0.40
CA LYS A 85 22.03 6.93 -0.66
C LYS A 85 20.87 7.25 -1.58
N GLU A 86 21.13 7.24 -2.88
CA GLU A 86 20.15 7.52 -3.91
C GLU A 86 20.09 6.35 -4.90
N THR A 87 18.89 5.86 -5.16
CA THR A 87 18.65 4.81 -6.17
C THR A 87 17.62 5.33 -7.16
N LYS A 88 17.93 5.31 -8.45
CA LYS A 88 16.96 5.64 -9.50
C LYS A 88 15.78 4.67 -9.48
N TYR A 89 14.59 5.19 -9.75
CA TYR A 89 13.39 4.34 -9.79
C TYR A 89 13.45 3.26 -10.86
N ARG A 90 14.15 3.48 -11.95
CA ARG A 90 14.41 2.44 -12.96
C ARG A 90 15.08 1.21 -12.35
N ILE A 91 16.11 1.39 -11.54
CA ILE A 91 16.81 0.29 -10.87
C ILE A 91 15.93 -0.31 -9.77
N LEU A 92 15.27 0.55 -8.99
CA LEU A 92 14.39 0.11 -7.90
C LEU A 92 13.24 -0.77 -8.39
N MET A 93 12.62 -0.44 -9.53
CA MET A 93 11.54 -1.22 -10.13
C MET A 93 12.01 -2.57 -10.68
N GLN A 94 13.27 -2.69 -11.08
CA GLN A 94 13.86 -3.95 -11.53
C GLN A 94 14.22 -4.85 -10.35
N GLU A 95 14.85 -4.29 -9.31
CA GLU A 95 15.35 -5.08 -8.19
C GLU A 95 14.31 -5.30 -7.08
N LYS A 96 13.57 -4.25 -6.71
CA LYS A 96 12.65 -4.23 -5.56
C LYS A 96 11.36 -3.46 -5.85
N PRO A 97 10.52 -3.91 -6.79
CA PRO A 97 9.26 -3.24 -7.13
C PRO A 97 8.29 -3.18 -5.95
N GLU A 98 8.33 -4.16 -5.07
CA GLU A 98 7.52 -4.21 -3.84
C GLU A 98 7.82 -3.04 -2.90
N LEU A 99 9.11 -2.70 -2.76
CA LEU A 99 9.54 -1.54 -1.95
C LEU A 99 9.04 -0.24 -2.55
N ALA A 100 9.14 -0.07 -3.87
CA ALA A 100 8.64 1.11 -4.57
C ALA A 100 7.14 1.32 -4.34
N MET A 101 6.33 0.26 -4.48
CA MET A 101 4.90 0.29 -4.23
C MET A 101 4.58 0.57 -2.75
N ARG A 102 5.28 -0.06 -1.82
CA ARG A 102 5.11 0.14 -0.37
C ARG A 102 5.39 1.59 0.04
N VAL A 103 6.44 2.20 -0.50
CA VAL A 103 6.76 3.61 -0.26
C VAL A 103 5.65 4.52 -0.78
N ALA A 104 5.10 4.23 -1.96
CA ALA A 104 3.99 4.97 -2.54
C ALA A 104 2.73 4.90 -1.65
N VAL A 105 2.32 3.72 -1.21
CA VAL A 105 1.16 3.53 -0.32
C VAL A 105 1.39 4.24 1.02
N ARG A 106 2.55 4.05 1.63
CA ARG A 106 2.90 4.70 2.91
C ARG A 106 2.85 6.22 2.81
N GLY A 107 3.32 6.80 1.70
CA GLY A 107 3.29 8.24 1.46
C GLY A 107 1.88 8.82 1.34
N MET A 108 0.89 8.00 1.00
CA MET A 108 -0.52 8.39 0.86
C MET A 108 -1.34 8.18 2.14
N MET A 109 -0.72 7.65 3.18
CA MET A 109 -1.36 7.43 4.47
C MET A 109 -0.90 8.47 5.51
N PRO A 110 -1.73 8.84 6.49
CA PRO A 110 -1.33 9.76 7.54
C PRO A 110 -0.19 9.18 8.39
N ARG A 111 0.70 10.04 8.89
CA ARG A 111 1.84 9.64 9.72
C ARG A 111 1.44 9.55 11.19
N ASN A 112 0.82 8.44 11.56
CA ASN A 112 0.39 8.18 12.95
C ASN A 112 0.60 6.71 13.34
N THR A 113 0.32 6.38 14.60
CA THR A 113 0.45 5.01 15.12
C THR A 113 -0.54 4.04 14.48
N VAL A 114 -1.77 4.49 14.19
CA VAL A 114 -2.81 3.67 13.53
C VAL A 114 -2.35 3.22 12.14
N THR A 115 -1.71 4.10 11.38
CA THR A 115 -1.15 3.78 10.06
C THR A 115 -0.07 2.70 10.13
N LYS A 116 0.76 2.70 11.18
CA LYS A 116 1.79 1.65 11.34
C LYS A 116 1.17 0.27 11.45
N ASP A 117 0.05 0.16 12.15
CA ASP A 117 -0.68 -1.10 12.27
C ASP A 117 -1.44 -1.45 10.98
N SER A 118 -2.00 -0.47 10.31
CA SER A 118 -2.65 -0.65 9.01
C SER A 118 -1.68 -1.17 7.94
N LEU A 119 -0.45 -0.67 7.89
CA LEU A 119 0.58 -1.10 6.93
C LEU A 119 1.04 -2.57 7.13
N LYS A 120 0.82 -3.16 8.29
CA LYS A 120 1.07 -4.60 8.51
C LYS A 120 0.13 -5.50 7.71
N ARG A 121 -1.03 -4.98 7.30
CA ARG A 121 -2.02 -5.68 6.49
C ARG A 121 -1.83 -5.50 4.98
N LEU A 122 -0.77 -4.82 4.58
CA LEU A 122 -0.42 -4.63 3.17
C LEU A 122 0.58 -5.72 2.75
N HIS A 123 0.16 -6.52 1.80
CA HIS A 123 0.98 -7.55 1.15
C HIS A 123 1.23 -7.15 -0.30
N ILE A 124 2.47 -7.14 -0.73
CA ILE A 124 2.85 -6.73 -2.09
C ILE A 124 3.69 -7.81 -2.71
N TYR A 125 3.35 -8.20 -3.93
CA TYR A 125 4.04 -9.21 -4.71
C TYR A 125 4.45 -8.64 -6.06
N ALA A 126 5.68 -8.93 -6.45
CA ALA A 126 6.22 -8.50 -7.74
C ALA A 126 5.53 -9.19 -8.92
N GLY A 127 5.16 -10.46 -8.76
CA GLY A 127 4.46 -11.28 -9.72
C GLY A 127 2.96 -11.42 -9.47
N GLU A 128 2.36 -12.37 -10.15
CA GLU A 128 0.91 -12.65 -10.08
C GLU A 128 0.54 -13.54 -8.87
N ALA A 129 1.44 -14.43 -8.46
CA ALA A 129 1.18 -15.36 -7.38
C ALA A 129 1.24 -14.68 -6.00
N HIS A 130 0.30 -15.00 -5.12
CA HIS A 130 0.28 -14.57 -3.73
C HIS A 130 0.02 -15.76 -2.78
N GLU A 131 0.40 -15.62 -1.52
CA GLU A 131 0.34 -16.70 -0.53
C GLU A 131 -0.98 -16.77 0.25
N GLN A 132 -1.86 -15.77 0.08
CA GLN A 132 -3.11 -15.61 0.86
C GLN A 132 -4.34 -16.22 0.16
N GLN A 133 -4.20 -17.37 -0.50
CA GLN A 133 -5.32 -18.03 -1.19
C GLN A 133 -6.39 -18.54 -0.22
N ALA A 134 -5.99 -18.99 0.95
CA ALA A 134 -6.91 -19.51 1.98
C ALA A 134 -7.92 -18.46 2.47
N GLN A 135 -7.57 -17.18 2.43
CA GLN A 135 -8.44 -16.06 2.84
C GLN A 135 -9.47 -15.68 1.79
N LYS A 136 -9.44 -16.29 0.60
CA LYS A 136 -10.38 -16.01 -0.52
C LYS A 136 -10.54 -14.52 -0.78
N PRO A 137 -9.46 -13.81 -1.17
CA PRO A 137 -9.52 -12.36 -1.37
C PRO A 137 -10.45 -12.01 -2.54
N GLU A 138 -11.22 -10.94 -2.38
CA GLU A 138 -12.08 -10.38 -3.43
C GLU A 138 -11.24 -9.50 -4.37
N ALA A 139 -11.43 -9.64 -5.69
CA ALA A 139 -10.78 -8.76 -6.67
C ALA A 139 -11.34 -7.34 -6.56
N TYR A 140 -10.45 -6.36 -6.53
CA TYR A 140 -10.81 -4.94 -6.47
C TYR A 140 -10.24 -4.21 -7.69
N GLU A 141 -11.10 -3.53 -8.44
CA GLU A 141 -10.68 -2.75 -9.62
C GLU A 141 -10.17 -1.36 -9.23
N VAL A 142 -9.14 -0.88 -9.96
CA VAL A 142 -8.52 0.45 -9.81
C VAL A 142 -8.94 1.38 -10.93
#